data_52701155a7d3bc9a33900c2caf03df77
#
_entry.id   52701155a7d3bc9a33900c2caf03df77
#
_cell.length_a   1.000
_cell.length_b   1.000
_cell.length_c   1.000
_cell.angle_alpha   90.00
_cell.angle_beta   90.00
_cell.angle_gamma   90.00
#
_symmetry.space_group_name_H-M   'P 1'
#
loop_
_entity.id
_entity.type
_entity.pdbx_description
1 polymer ?
#
loop_
_entity_poly.entity_id
_entity_poly.type
_entity_poly.pdbx_seq_one_letter_code
_entity_poly.pdbx_strand_id
1 'polypeptide(L)'
;MISVYLIDGVANGKIKATISNWNGIAYKIPRRLLDECKELDAFKQSGVYFLFGNNMVYVGQAEVRKNGKGIHQRILDHENDKYKDCWDEVVIFTRKDNSLGRTDISYLENRFYNKALDAGRFHVQNGNEPTIGTVTEEKESELEEYIDQAELVLGALGYKVFESMVASVSVPEAVQEHLISNRSIPDLPEGVIGVGDFILQSMRNLEASGYVFSDEQMQILLNPTECNKKELFNLQNSNVAFFKLYNPNEEKPHYLSGMQRYYTPKKVVLTFGKYKVLLTKEWYDKYGHR
;
A
#
# COMPACT_ATOMS: atom_id res chain seq x y z
N MET A 1 -12.64 -10.46 22.84
CA MET A 1 -13.83 -10.44 21.95
C MET A 1 -13.87 -9.10 21.25
N ILE A 2 -14.00 -9.07 19.89
CA ILE A 2 -14.26 -7.85 19.13
C ILE A 2 -15.78 -7.62 19.09
N SER A 3 -16.22 -6.42 19.40
CA SER A 3 -17.60 -5.98 19.32
C SER A 3 -17.75 -4.93 18.23
N VAL A 4 -18.63 -5.18 17.27
CA VAL A 4 -18.94 -4.27 16.16
C VAL A 4 -20.38 -3.80 16.33
N TYR A 5 -20.57 -2.49 16.44
CA TYR A 5 -21.89 -1.87 16.65
C TYR A 5 -22.22 -0.97 15.45
N LEU A 6 -23.33 -1.28 14.79
CA LEU A 6 -23.86 -0.50 13.66
C LEU A 6 -24.70 0.64 14.22
N ILE A 7 -24.15 1.85 14.27
CA ILE A 7 -24.81 3.03 14.86
C ILE A 7 -26.13 3.33 14.15
N ASP A 8 -26.14 3.24 12.81
CA ASP A 8 -27.30 3.51 11.98
C ASP A 8 -28.12 2.25 11.66
N GLY A 9 -27.78 1.09 12.26
CA GLY A 9 -28.44 -0.19 12.00
C GLY A 9 -28.18 -0.80 10.62
N VAL A 10 -27.30 -0.22 9.81
CA VAL A 10 -26.96 -0.68 8.44
C VAL A 10 -25.45 -0.80 8.25
N ALA A 11 -25.02 -1.75 7.43
CA ALA A 11 -23.61 -2.06 7.24
C ALA A 11 -22.82 -0.94 6.52
N ASN A 12 -23.46 -0.13 5.71
CA ASN A 12 -22.87 1.01 5.00
C ASN A 12 -23.09 2.35 5.74
N GLY A 13 -23.44 2.31 7.01
CA GLY A 13 -23.58 3.44 7.91
C GLY A 13 -22.34 3.65 8.79
N LYS A 14 -22.54 4.40 9.88
CA LYS A 14 -21.54 4.61 10.92
C LYS A 14 -21.39 3.35 11.77
N ILE A 15 -20.14 2.89 11.95
CA ILE A 15 -19.81 1.68 12.70
C ILE A 15 -18.85 2.04 13.83
N LYS A 16 -19.11 1.53 15.04
CA LYS A 16 -18.20 1.58 16.17
C LYS A 16 -17.64 0.19 16.43
N ALA A 17 -16.35 0.06 16.62
CA ALA A 17 -15.70 -1.19 16.98
C ALA A 17 -14.85 -1.04 18.24
N THR A 18 -14.88 -2.07 19.11
CA THR A 18 -14.12 -2.13 20.35
C THR A 18 -13.64 -3.56 20.62
N ILE A 19 -12.60 -3.71 21.41
CA ILE A 19 -12.17 -5.01 21.95
C ILE A 19 -12.37 -5.01 23.46
N SER A 20 -12.79 -6.17 24.02
CA SER A 20 -12.82 -6.38 25.46
C SER A 20 -11.41 -6.18 26.01
N ASN A 21 -11.12 -5.61 27.11
CA ASN A 21 -9.79 -5.38 27.69
C ASN A 21 -8.86 -4.46 26.87
N TRP A 22 -9.41 -3.70 25.93
CA TRP A 22 -8.67 -2.67 25.20
C TRP A 22 -9.29 -1.29 25.45
N ASN A 23 -8.44 -0.31 25.72
CA ASN A 23 -8.88 1.06 25.94
C ASN A 23 -9.17 1.82 24.62
N GLY A 24 -8.74 1.27 23.49
CA GLY A 24 -9.01 1.86 22.19
C GLY A 24 -10.47 1.75 21.75
N ILE A 25 -10.87 2.70 20.92
CA ILE A 25 -12.14 2.72 20.20
C ILE A 25 -11.85 3.03 18.74
N ALA A 26 -12.51 2.30 17.85
CA ALA A 26 -12.51 2.62 16.42
C ALA A 26 -13.89 3.06 15.94
N TYR A 27 -13.92 3.99 15.00
CA TYR A 27 -15.10 4.37 14.25
C TYR A 27 -14.80 4.29 12.75
N LYS A 28 -15.62 3.55 12.01
CA LYS A 28 -15.66 3.58 10.56
C LYS A 28 -16.81 4.46 10.13
N ILE A 29 -16.53 5.50 9.35
CA ILE A 29 -17.50 6.49 8.90
C ILE A 29 -17.39 6.68 7.39
N PRO A 30 -18.45 6.44 6.62
CA PRO A 30 -18.52 6.87 5.23
C PRO A 30 -18.40 8.39 5.11
N ARG A 31 -17.63 8.88 4.16
CA ARG A 31 -17.37 10.32 3.96
C ARG A 31 -18.65 11.15 3.92
N ARG A 32 -19.69 10.66 3.24
CA ARG A 32 -21.00 11.33 3.14
C ARG A 32 -21.72 11.56 4.48
N LEU A 33 -21.31 10.86 5.56
CA LEU A 33 -21.90 10.97 6.89
C LEU A 33 -21.01 11.73 7.88
N LEU A 34 -19.88 12.29 7.41
CA LEU A 34 -18.90 12.95 8.28
C LEU A 34 -19.49 14.15 9.04
N ASP A 35 -20.31 14.95 8.39
CA ASP A 35 -20.93 16.14 9.01
C ASP A 35 -21.86 15.79 10.16
N GLU A 36 -22.47 14.60 10.14
CA GLU A 36 -23.33 14.10 11.22
C GLU A 36 -22.54 13.67 12.46
N CYS A 37 -21.22 13.49 12.33
CA CYS A 37 -20.36 12.94 13.38
C CYS A 37 -19.72 14.00 14.30
N LYS A 38 -19.87 15.28 14.02
CA LYS A 38 -19.23 16.36 14.77
C LYS A 38 -19.54 16.35 16.28
N GLU A 39 -20.68 15.80 16.69
CA GLU A 39 -21.10 15.72 18.09
C GLU A 39 -20.62 14.43 18.79
N LEU A 40 -20.06 13.46 18.05
CA LEU A 40 -19.50 12.25 18.66
C LEU A 40 -18.24 12.60 19.46
N ASP A 41 -18.16 12.15 20.71
CA ASP A 41 -17.05 12.47 21.63
C ASP A 41 -15.68 12.08 21.03
N ALA A 42 -15.60 10.94 20.35
CA ALA A 42 -14.36 10.49 19.69
C ALA A 42 -13.83 11.48 18.66
N PHE A 43 -14.69 12.27 18.01
CA PHE A 43 -14.27 13.27 17.03
C PHE A 43 -13.72 14.55 17.66
N LYS A 44 -13.97 14.75 18.95
CA LYS A 44 -13.48 15.86 19.75
C LYS A 44 -12.17 15.52 20.49
N GLN A 45 -11.65 14.29 20.28
CA GLN A 45 -10.46 13.75 20.95
C GLN A 45 -9.22 13.79 20.04
N SER A 46 -8.06 13.54 20.64
CA SER A 46 -6.81 13.23 19.93
C SER A 46 -6.83 11.78 19.43
N GLY A 47 -6.21 11.53 18.30
CA GLY A 47 -6.11 10.17 17.77
C GLY A 47 -5.45 10.11 16.39
N VAL A 48 -5.47 8.93 15.82
CA VAL A 48 -5.01 8.65 14.46
C VAL A 48 -6.18 8.24 13.58
N TYR A 49 -6.06 8.46 12.28
CA TYR A 49 -7.11 8.12 11.34
C TYR A 49 -6.53 7.63 10.02
N PHE A 50 -7.32 6.82 9.34
CA PHE A 50 -7.03 6.29 8.01
C PHE A 50 -8.11 6.76 7.06
N LEU A 51 -7.74 7.39 5.97
CA LEU A 51 -8.64 7.70 4.85
C LEU A 51 -8.47 6.61 3.79
N PHE A 52 -9.54 5.93 3.45
CA PHE A 52 -9.56 4.84 2.47
C PHE A 52 -10.37 5.19 1.24
N GLY A 53 -9.87 4.87 0.06
CA GLY A 53 -10.58 4.97 -1.21
C GLY A 53 -9.72 4.52 -2.39
N ASN A 54 -10.32 3.94 -3.42
CA ASN A 54 -9.64 3.58 -4.68
C ASN A 54 -8.31 2.80 -4.52
N ASN A 55 -8.26 1.83 -3.61
CA ASN A 55 -7.04 1.09 -3.25
C ASN A 55 -5.92 1.98 -2.67
N MET A 56 -6.26 3.15 -2.17
CA MET A 56 -5.35 4.09 -1.51
C MET A 56 -5.63 4.18 -0.03
N VAL A 57 -4.62 4.51 0.74
CA VAL A 57 -4.72 4.83 2.17
C VAL A 57 -3.88 6.05 2.50
N TYR A 58 -4.43 6.94 3.29
CA TYR A 58 -3.69 8.03 3.93
C TYR A 58 -3.77 7.81 5.44
N VAL A 59 -2.64 7.86 6.13
CA VAL A 59 -2.55 7.78 7.59
C VAL A 59 -2.29 9.17 8.13
N GLY A 60 -3.07 9.59 9.13
CA GLY A 60 -2.92 10.92 9.71
C GLY A 60 -3.19 10.94 11.21
N GLN A 61 -2.75 12.00 11.85
CA GLN A 61 -3.00 12.28 13.26
C GLN A 61 -3.74 13.59 13.46
N ALA A 62 -4.45 13.68 14.56
CA ALA A 62 -5.08 14.92 15.01
C ALA A 62 -4.93 15.08 16.52
N GLU A 63 -4.41 16.21 16.94
CA GLU A 63 -4.35 16.62 18.33
C GLU A 63 -5.55 17.53 18.66
N VAL A 64 -6.16 17.37 19.82
CA VAL A 64 -7.16 18.31 20.31
C VAL A 64 -6.52 19.65 20.58
N ARG A 65 -6.98 20.67 19.88
CA ARG A 65 -6.52 22.04 20.09
C ARG A 65 -7.33 22.73 21.21
N LYS A 66 -6.79 23.84 21.75
CA LYS A 66 -7.44 24.64 22.82
C LYS A 66 -8.87 25.10 22.48
N ASN A 67 -9.22 25.15 21.19
CA ASN A 67 -10.56 25.50 20.70
C ASN A 67 -11.52 24.30 20.63
N GLY A 68 -11.14 23.12 21.16
CA GLY A 68 -11.96 21.89 21.14
C GLY A 68 -12.01 21.19 19.78
N LYS A 69 -11.28 21.67 18.78
CA LYS A 69 -11.21 21.03 17.46
C LYS A 69 -10.22 19.86 17.53
N GLY A 70 -10.71 18.66 17.30
CA GLY A 70 -9.96 17.41 17.28
C GLY A 70 -9.92 16.77 15.89
N ILE A 71 -10.07 15.46 15.84
CA ILE A 71 -10.02 14.63 14.63
C ILE A 71 -10.99 15.13 13.54
N HIS A 72 -12.23 15.50 13.91
CA HIS A 72 -13.24 15.92 12.94
C HIS A 72 -12.74 17.07 12.06
N GLN A 73 -12.21 18.14 12.67
CA GLN A 73 -11.73 19.28 11.91
C GLN A 73 -10.56 18.90 11.00
N ARG A 74 -9.66 18.02 11.47
CA ARG A 74 -8.52 17.59 10.69
C ARG A 74 -8.93 16.79 9.45
N ILE A 75 -9.96 15.95 9.57
CA ILE A 75 -10.52 15.21 8.43
C ILE A 75 -11.20 16.16 7.44
N LEU A 76 -11.96 17.15 7.94
CA LEU A 76 -12.58 18.18 7.08
C LEU A 76 -11.54 19.02 6.32
N ASP A 77 -10.35 19.24 6.87
CA ASP A 77 -9.27 19.95 6.18
C ASP A 77 -8.87 19.19 4.89
N HIS A 78 -8.99 17.83 4.86
CA HIS A 78 -8.75 17.02 3.67
C HIS A 78 -9.81 17.13 2.57
N GLU A 79 -10.96 17.71 2.86
CA GLU A 79 -11.97 18.04 1.84
C GLU A 79 -11.53 19.16 0.90
N ASN A 80 -10.55 19.95 1.32
CA ASN A 80 -10.07 21.13 0.60
C ASN A 80 -8.61 21.02 0.17
N ASP A 81 -7.96 19.88 0.40
CA ASP A 81 -6.56 19.65 0.03
C ASP A 81 -6.42 18.71 -1.17
N LYS A 82 -5.16 18.35 -1.49
CA LYS A 82 -4.82 17.44 -2.60
C LYS A 82 -5.37 16.01 -2.43
N TYR A 83 -5.84 15.64 -1.26
CA TYR A 83 -6.37 14.31 -0.95
C TYR A 83 -7.90 14.22 -1.07
N LYS A 84 -8.59 15.31 -1.39
CA LYS A 84 -10.05 15.40 -1.42
C LYS A 84 -10.73 14.32 -2.26
N ASP A 85 -10.11 13.91 -3.37
CA ASP A 85 -10.68 12.95 -4.32
C ASP A 85 -10.17 11.50 -4.11
N CYS A 86 -9.38 11.28 -3.04
CA CYS A 86 -8.68 10.02 -2.82
C CYS A 86 -9.37 9.07 -1.84
N TRP A 87 -10.46 9.50 -1.16
CA TRP A 87 -11.04 8.71 -0.09
C TRP A 87 -12.58 8.78 -0.04
N ASP A 88 -13.20 7.67 0.38
CA ASP A 88 -14.65 7.48 0.51
C ASP A 88 -15.06 7.14 1.94
N GLU A 89 -14.14 6.62 2.73
CA GLU A 89 -14.37 6.20 4.11
C GLU A 89 -13.21 6.61 5.00
N VAL A 90 -13.50 6.88 6.27
CA VAL A 90 -12.48 7.11 7.30
C VAL A 90 -12.64 6.10 8.42
N VAL A 91 -11.51 5.57 8.91
CA VAL A 91 -11.43 4.81 10.16
C VAL A 91 -10.62 5.61 11.15
N ILE A 92 -11.21 5.90 12.31
CA ILE A 92 -10.61 6.71 13.37
C ILE A 92 -10.30 5.81 14.55
N PHE A 93 -9.14 6.01 15.17
CA PHE A 93 -8.72 5.37 16.39
C PHE A 93 -8.44 6.41 17.48
N THR A 94 -9.05 6.21 18.64
CA THR A 94 -8.86 7.03 19.83
C THR A 94 -8.94 6.16 21.08
N ARG A 95 -8.82 6.73 22.28
CA ARG A 95 -8.98 6.04 23.56
C ARG A 95 -10.25 6.48 24.30
N LYS A 96 -10.85 5.57 25.05
CA LYS A 96 -12.05 5.83 25.86
C LYS A 96 -11.87 6.97 26.86
N ASP A 97 -10.66 7.12 27.38
CA ASP A 97 -10.27 8.10 28.40
C ASP A 97 -9.61 9.36 27.82
N ASN A 98 -9.54 9.47 26.49
CA ASN A 98 -8.85 10.58 25.79
C ASN A 98 -7.38 10.77 26.22
N SER A 99 -6.69 9.70 26.56
CA SER A 99 -5.32 9.72 27.12
C SER A 99 -4.21 9.82 26.07
N LEU A 100 -4.52 9.84 24.76
CA LEU A 100 -3.53 9.97 23.71
C LEU A 100 -2.96 11.39 23.67
N GLY A 101 -1.69 11.54 24.05
CA GLY A 101 -0.94 12.77 23.94
C GLY A 101 -0.36 13.00 22.55
N ARG A 102 0.22 14.18 22.34
CA ARG A 102 0.83 14.57 21.07
C ARG A 102 1.93 13.62 20.59
N THR A 103 2.80 13.21 21.50
CA THR A 103 3.89 12.26 21.21
C THR A 103 3.35 10.88 20.87
N ASP A 104 2.30 10.45 21.57
CA ASP A 104 1.67 9.15 21.32
C ASP A 104 1.06 9.07 19.92
N ILE A 105 0.29 10.09 19.52
CA ILE A 105 -0.33 10.11 18.18
C ILE A 105 0.72 10.24 17.08
N SER A 106 1.84 10.95 17.30
CA SER A 106 2.94 11.01 16.34
C SER A 106 3.65 9.66 16.21
N TYR A 107 3.86 8.95 17.31
CA TYR A 107 4.39 7.59 17.29
C TYR A 107 3.46 6.65 16.52
N LEU A 108 2.18 6.64 16.85
CA LEU A 108 1.17 5.79 16.20
C LEU A 108 1.06 6.08 14.69
N GLU A 109 1.02 7.35 14.28
CA GLU A 109 0.96 7.73 12.87
C GLU A 109 2.17 7.19 12.09
N ASN A 110 3.39 7.39 12.61
CA ASN A 110 4.60 6.89 11.98
C ASN A 110 4.60 5.36 11.87
N ARG A 111 4.26 4.64 12.95
CA ARG A 111 4.23 3.17 12.97
C ARG A 111 3.19 2.62 12.00
N PHE A 112 1.97 3.14 12.00
CA PHE A 112 0.92 2.73 11.07
C PHE A 112 1.28 3.04 9.62
N TYR A 113 1.89 4.20 9.35
CA TYR A 113 2.37 4.55 8.03
C TYR A 113 3.40 3.53 7.52
N ASN A 114 4.43 3.25 8.32
CA ASN A 114 5.49 2.31 7.92
C ASN A 114 4.93 0.88 7.75
N LYS A 115 4.07 0.40 8.65
CA LYS A 115 3.41 -0.91 8.51
C LYS A 115 2.56 -0.99 7.24
N ALA A 116 1.83 0.05 6.87
CA ALA A 116 1.04 0.09 5.64
C ALA A 116 1.94 0.10 4.39
N LEU A 117 3.06 0.82 4.45
CA LEU A 117 4.06 0.87 3.37
C LEU A 117 4.73 -0.50 3.17
N ASP A 118 5.17 -1.15 4.26
CA ASP A 118 5.81 -2.47 4.23
C ASP A 118 4.87 -3.57 3.72
N ALA A 119 3.59 -3.50 4.08
CA ALA A 119 2.58 -4.45 3.59
C ALA A 119 2.33 -4.31 2.08
N GLY A 120 2.49 -3.12 1.52
CA GLY A 120 2.36 -2.85 0.09
C GLY A 120 0.99 -3.14 -0.52
N ARG A 121 -0.04 -3.31 0.33
CA ARG A 121 -1.38 -3.72 -0.12
C ARG A 121 -2.23 -2.55 -0.61
N PHE A 122 -2.00 -1.37 -0.06
CA PHE A 122 -2.62 -0.11 -0.46
C PHE A 122 -1.55 0.87 -0.90
N HIS A 123 -1.88 1.77 -1.81
CA HIS A 123 -1.02 2.89 -2.12
C HIS A 123 -1.08 3.92 -0.98
N VAL A 124 0.02 4.06 -0.25
CA VAL A 124 0.12 5.04 0.84
C VAL A 124 0.29 6.44 0.26
N GLN A 125 -0.67 7.34 0.52
CA GLN A 125 -0.75 8.67 -0.10
C GLN A 125 -0.06 9.80 0.71
N ASN A 126 0.55 9.48 1.83
CA ASN A 126 1.28 10.50 2.61
C ASN A 126 2.38 11.14 1.75
N GLY A 127 2.41 12.47 1.72
CA GLY A 127 3.40 13.21 0.92
C GLY A 127 4.84 13.10 1.45
N ASN A 128 4.99 12.86 2.76
CA ASN A 128 6.26 12.66 3.45
C ASN A 128 6.04 11.59 4.53
N GLU A 129 7.12 10.94 4.93
CA GLU A 129 7.10 10.07 6.11
C GLU A 129 6.76 10.89 7.35
N PRO A 130 5.78 10.47 8.18
CA PRO A 130 5.46 11.13 9.43
C PRO A 130 6.64 11.10 10.40
N THR A 131 6.84 12.18 11.14
CA THR A 131 7.89 12.24 12.16
C THR A 131 7.53 11.33 13.34
N ILE A 132 8.45 10.46 13.74
CA ILE A 132 8.25 9.59 14.90
C ILE A 132 8.29 10.42 16.20
N GLY A 133 7.29 10.23 17.07
CA GLY A 133 7.28 10.79 18.42
C GLY A 133 8.27 10.04 19.33
N THR A 134 9.08 10.78 20.11
CA THR A 134 9.96 10.17 21.11
C THR A 134 9.15 9.81 22.35
N VAL A 135 9.09 8.54 22.68
CA VAL A 135 8.38 7.98 23.86
C VAL A 135 9.35 7.20 24.75
N THR A 136 8.97 6.91 26.00
CA THR A 136 9.75 6.03 26.88
C THR A 136 9.54 4.56 26.48
N GLU A 137 10.42 3.65 26.92
CA GLU A 137 10.33 2.21 26.63
C GLU A 137 8.98 1.61 27.07
N GLU A 138 8.49 2.01 28.26
CA GLU A 138 7.20 1.54 28.76
C GLU A 138 6.04 2.04 27.88
N LYS A 139 6.14 3.29 27.42
CA LYS A 139 5.13 3.89 26.57
C LYS A 139 5.16 3.30 25.16
N GLU A 140 6.34 3.01 24.65
CA GLU A 140 6.51 2.29 23.38
C GLU A 140 5.83 0.93 23.42
N SER A 141 6.11 0.13 24.47
CA SER A 141 5.47 -1.18 24.66
C SER A 141 3.94 -1.09 24.72
N GLU A 142 3.41 -0.08 25.44
CA GLU A 142 1.96 0.17 25.51
C GLU A 142 1.37 0.54 24.14
N LEU A 143 2.08 1.35 23.35
CA LEU A 143 1.61 1.79 22.04
C LEU A 143 1.73 0.70 20.98
N GLU A 144 2.74 -0.18 21.06
CA GLU A 144 2.82 -1.36 20.18
C GLU A 144 1.66 -2.33 20.45
N GLU A 145 1.32 -2.59 21.75
CA GLU A 145 0.13 -3.36 22.09
C GLU A 145 -1.15 -2.69 21.54
N TYR A 146 -1.22 -1.37 21.62
CA TYR A 146 -2.35 -0.62 21.05
C TYR A 146 -2.44 -0.81 19.52
N ILE A 147 -1.30 -0.81 18.81
CA ILE A 147 -1.22 -1.03 17.36
C ILE A 147 -1.72 -2.43 17.01
N ASP A 148 -1.26 -3.47 17.70
CA ASP A 148 -1.69 -4.86 17.47
C ASP A 148 -3.21 -5.01 17.57
N GLN A 149 -3.81 -4.40 18.60
CA GLN A 149 -5.27 -4.41 18.77
C GLN A 149 -6.00 -3.60 17.67
N ALA A 150 -5.43 -2.46 17.26
CA ALA A 150 -5.98 -1.65 16.16
C ALA A 150 -5.95 -2.39 14.83
N GLU A 151 -4.91 -3.18 14.55
CA GLU A 151 -4.82 -4.05 13.38
C GLU A 151 -5.94 -5.09 13.34
N LEU A 152 -6.19 -5.77 14.46
CA LEU A 152 -7.29 -6.72 14.56
C LEU A 152 -8.65 -6.06 14.27
N VAL A 153 -8.84 -4.83 14.75
CA VAL A 153 -10.07 -4.07 14.49
C VAL A 153 -10.17 -3.68 13.02
N LEU A 154 -9.08 -3.20 12.40
CA LEU A 154 -9.07 -2.88 10.97
C LEU A 154 -9.43 -4.10 10.12
N GLY A 155 -8.83 -5.26 10.42
CA GLY A 155 -9.16 -6.53 9.77
C GLY A 155 -10.63 -6.90 9.91
N ALA A 156 -11.20 -6.77 11.12
CA ALA A 156 -12.61 -7.04 11.39
C ALA A 156 -13.56 -6.05 10.68
N LEU A 157 -13.12 -4.81 10.43
CA LEU A 157 -13.85 -3.81 9.65
C LEU A 157 -13.69 -3.99 8.12
N GLY A 158 -12.89 -4.97 7.68
CA GLY A 158 -12.67 -5.31 6.27
C GLY A 158 -11.43 -4.65 5.65
N TYR A 159 -10.62 -3.93 6.42
CA TYR A 159 -9.40 -3.28 5.91
C TYR A 159 -8.17 -4.13 6.25
N LYS A 160 -7.62 -4.77 5.23
CA LYS A 160 -6.43 -5.62 5.36
C LYS A 160 -5.14 -4.83 5.08
N VAL A 161 -5.08 -3.59 5.55
CA VAL A 161 -4.04 -2.61 5.19
C VAL A 161 -2.63 -3.04 5.59
N PHE A 162 -2.50 -3.84 6.65
CA PHE A 162 -1.22 -4.35 7.16
C PHE A 162 -0.94 -5.81 6.77
N GLU A 163 -1.90 -6.48 6.12
CA GLU A 163 -1.67 -7.83 5.61
C GLU A 163 -0.86 -7.76 4.31
N SER A 164 0.35 -8.30 4.31
CA SER A 164 1.15 -8.42 3.10
C SER A 164 0.39 -9.18 2.00
N MET A 165 0.51 -8.72 0.76
CA MET A 165 -0.10 -9.40 -0.41
C MET A 165 0.44 -10.83 -0.60
N VAL A 166 1.55 -11.18 0.02
CA VAL A 166 2.19 -12.51 -0.07
C VAL A 166 1.57 -13.55 0.88
N ALA A 167 0.74 -13.15 1.85
CA ALA A 167 0.32 -14.00 2.97
C ALA A 167 -1.04 -14.71 2.83
N SER A 168 -1.71 -14.70 1.68
CA SER A 168 -3.07 -15.29 1.56
C SER A 168 -3.15 -16.62 0.80
N VAL A 169 -2.12 -17.46 0.88
CA VAL A 169 -2.24 -18.88 0.55
C VAL A 169 -1.91 -19.66 1.81
N SER A 170 -2.93 -20.16 2.50
CA SER A 170 -2.77 -21.19 3.53
C SER A 170 -2.30 -22.50 2.88
N VAL A 171 -1.00 -22.61 2.67
CA VAL A 171 -0.35 -23.87 2.25
C VAL A 171 -0.10 -24.66 3.52
N PRO A 172 -0.43 -25.98 3.58
CA PRO A 172 -0.12 -26.83 4.73
C PRO A 172 1.35 -26.73 5.12
N GLU A 173 1.66 -26.73 6.41
CA GLU A 173 3.00 -26.52 6.99
C GLU A 173 4.12 -27.35 6.34
N ALA A 174 3.83 -28.57 5.91
CA ALA A 174 4.77 -29.45 5.20
C ALA A 174 5.19 -28.97 3.79
N VAL A 175 4.43 -28.03 3.19
CA VAL A 175 4.73 -27.44 1.87
C VAL A 175 5.40 -26.07 2.03
N GLN A 176 5.21 -25.40 3.19
CA GLN A 176 5.84 -24.12 3.50
C GLN A 176 7.36 -24.22 3.62
N GLU A 177 7.89 -25.27 4.27
CA GLU A 177 9.35 -25.46 4.39
C GLU A 177 10.05 -25.65 3.04
N HIS A 178 9.37 -26.25 2.05
CA HIS A 178 9.95 -26.48 0.73
C HIS A 178 9.85 -25.27 -0.22
N LEU A 179 8.93 -24.32 0.05
CA LEU A 179 8.77 -23.09 -0.74
C LEU A 179 9.59 -21.92 -0.22
N ILE A 180 9.90 -21.87 1.09
CA ILE A 180 10.71 -20.81 1.71
C ILE A 180 12.21 -21.04 1.45
N SER A 181 12.65 -22.28 1.27
CA SER A 181 14.08 -22.59 1.07
C SER A 181 14.66 -22.16 -0.30
N ASN A 182 13.82 -21.75 -1.27
CA ASN A 182 14.28 -21.49 -2.65
C ASN A 182 13.85 -20.13 -3.25
N ARG A 183 13.40 -19.17 -2.47
CA ARG A 183 13.07 -17.82 -2.98
C ARG A 183 13.82 -16.72 -2.23
N SER A 184 15.14 -16.71 -2.33
CA SER A 184 15.88 -15.48 -2.08
C SER A 184 15.54 -14.50 -3.21
N ILE A 185 14.91 -13.34 -2.86
CA ILE A 185 14.86 -12.21 -3.79
C ILE A 185 16.33 -11.85 -4.06
N PRO A 186 16.78 -11.86 -5.33
CA PRO A 186 18.17 -11.55 -5.63
C PRO A 186 18.48 -10.11 -5.21
N ASP A 187 19.71 -9.86 -4.79
CA ASP A 187 20.20 -8.54 -4.44
C ASP A 187 19.93 -7.54 -5.56
N LEU A 188 19.46 -6.36 -5.19
CA LEU A 188 19.29 -5.28 -6.16
C LEU A 188 20.65 -4.80 -6.64
N PRO A 189 20.77 -4.34 -7.91
CA PRO A 189 21.99 -3.77 -8.41
C PRO A 189 22.48 -2.59 -7.55
N GLU A 190 23.74 -2.60 -7.14
CA GLU A 190 24.35 -1.52 -6.38
C GLU A 190 24.98 -0.47 -7.31
N GLY A 191 24.99 0.80 -6.87
CA GLY A 191 25.64 1.91 -7.55
C GLY A 191 24.70 2.83 -8.31
N VAL A 192 25.24 3.90 -8.88
CA VAL A 192 24.50 4.87 -9.69
C VAL A 192 24.46 4.37 -11.12
N ILE A 193 23.33 3.78 -11.53
CA ILE A 193 23.08 3.29 -12.89
C ILE A 193 21.80 3.92 -13.43
N GLY A 194 21.69 4.01 -14.76
CA GLY A 194 20.45 4.51 -15.40
C GLY A 194 19.26 3.58 -15.12
N VAL A 195 18.05 4.15 -15.08
CA VAL A 195 16.80 3.41 -14.76
C VAL A 195 16.68 2.15 -15.65
N GLY A 196 16.93 2.26 -16.95
CA GLY A 196 16.86 1.13 -17.87
C GLY A 196 17.85 0.02 -17.58
N ASP A 197 19.08 0.36 -17.20
CA ASP A 197 20.11 -0.62 -16.86
C ASP A 197 19.83 -1.26 -15.49
N PHE A 198 19.34 -0.50 -14.53
CA PHE A 198 18.90 -1.02 -13.23
C PHE A 198 17.81 -2.09 -13.40
N ILE A 199 16.76 -1.79 -14.17
CA ILE A 199 15.67 -2.73 -14.41
C ILE A 199 16.15 -3.96 -15.19
N LEU A 200 16.99 -3.76 -16.22
CA LEU A 200 17.55 -4.88 -16.96
C LEU A 200 18.37 -5.80 -16.06
N GLN A 201 19.21 -5.24 -15.21
CA GLN A 201 20.05 -6.02 -14.29
C GLN A 201 19.21 -6.72 -13.22
N SER A 202 18.18 -6.04 -12.68
CA SER A 202 17.23 -6.65 -11.75
C SER A 202 16.48 -7.83 -12.38
N MET A 203 16.04 -7.70 -13.63
CA MET A 203 15.36 -8.79 -14.33
C MET A 203 16.30 -9.97 -14.63
N ARG A 204 17.57 -9.72 -14.91
CA ARG A 204 18.59 -10.78 -15.06
C ARG A 204 18.88 -11.50 -13.75
N ASN A 205 18.97 -10.76 -12.65
CA ASN A 205 19.15 -11.35 -11.32
C ASN A 205 17.94 -12.21 -10.97
N LEU A 206 16.73 -11.76 -11.30
CA LEU A 206 15.50 -12.51 -11.09
C LEU A 206 15.46 -13.80 -11.94
N GLU A 207 15.87 -13.73 -13.21
CA GLU A 207 16.02 -14.90 -14.08
C GLU A 207 17.05 -15.88 -13.52
N ALA A 208 18.22 -15.39 -13.12
CA ALA A 208 19.31 -16.19 -12.57
C ALA A 208 18.93 -16.90 -11.25
N SER A 209 18.04 -16.29 -10.46
CA SER A 209 17.50 -16.91 -9.24
C SER A 209 16.49 -18.02 -9.52
N GLY A 210 16.13 -18.27 -10.78
CA GLY A 210 15.11 -19.25 -11.16
C GLY A 210 13.67 -18.81 -10.86
N TYR A 211 13.43 -17.50 -10.66
CA TYR A 211 12.09 -16.98 -10.42
C TYR A 211 11.15 -17.27 -11.59
N VAL A 212 9.92 -17.65 -11.27
CA VAL A 212 8.86 -17.94 -12.26
C VAL A 212 7.64 -17.09 -11.95
N PHE A 213 7.27 -16.24 -12.89
CA PHE A 213 6.00 -15.51 -12.80
C PHE A 213 4.81 -16.46 -12.96
N SER A 214 3.73 -16.22 -12.22
CA SER A 214 2.46 -16.91 -12.45
C SER A 214 1.87 -16.53 -13.83
N ASP A 215 0.97 -17.38 -14.36
CA ASP A 215 0.31 -17.08 -15.63
C ASP A 215 -0.48 -15.77 -15.57
N GLU A 216 -1.10 -15.44 -14.43
CA GLU A 216 -1.80 -14.18 -14.21
C GLU A 216 -0.86 -12.97 -14.22
N GLN A 217 0.29 -13.06 -13.54
CA GLN A 217 1.32 -12.02 -13.56
C GLN A 217 1.84 -11.80 -14.98
N MET A 218 2.10 -12.89 -15.71
CA MET A 218 2.56 -12.79 -17.11
C MET A 218 1.51 -12.18 -18.04
N GLN A 219 0.23 -12.47 -17.86
CA GLN A 219 -0.85 -11.82 -18.63
C GLN A 219 -0.86 -10.30 -18.42
N ILE A 220 -0.66 -9.83 -17.20
CA ILE A 220 -0.56 -8.39 -16.90
C ILE A 220 0.68 -7.78 -17.58
N LEU A 221 1.85 -8.41 -17.42
CA LEU A 221 3.12 -7.90 -17.91
C LEU A 221 3.25 -7.92 -19.44
N LEU A 222 2.48 -8.76 -20.13
CA LEU A 222 2.40 -8.86 -21.58
C LEU A 222 1.31 -8.00 -22.21
N ASN A 223 0.44 -7.39 -21.38
CA ASN A 223 -0.70 -6.59 -21.86
C ASN A 223 -0.46 -5.10 -21.63
N PRO A 224 -0.34 -4.27 -22.70
CA PRO A 224 -0.12 -2.83 -22.56
C PRO A 224 -1.20 -2.12 -21.75
N THR A 225 -2.47 -2.50 -21.95
CA THR A 225 -3.60 -1.89 -21.22
C THR A 225 -3.55 -2.18 -19.73
N GLU A 226 -3.23 -3.42 -19.33
CA GLU A 226 -3.13 -3.78 -17.92
C GLU A 226 -1.90 -3.17 -17.25
N CYS A 227 -0.76 -3.08 -17.96
CA CYS A 227 0.43 -2.38 -17.47
C CYS A 227 0.12 -0.90 -17.17
N ASN A 228 -0.61 -0.22 -18.05
CA ASN A 228 -0.96 1.20 -17.87
C ASN A 228 -2.00 1.42 -16.77
N LYS A 229 -3.04 0.58 -16.68
CA LYS A 229 -4.06 0.69 -15.62
C LYS A 229 -3.50 0.56 -14.22
N LYS A 230 -2.44 -0.23 -14.05
CA LYS A 230 -1.84 -0.48 -12.73
C LYS A 230 -0.77 0.53 -12.36
N GLU A 231 -0.49 1.51 -13.23
CA GLU A 231 0.60 2.49 -13.04
C GLU A 231 1.94 1.87 -12.62
N LEU A 232 2.09 0.55 -12.92
CA LEU A 232 3.26 -0.23 -12.49
C LEU A 232 4.55 0.32 -13.09
N PHE A 233 4.42 1.05 -14.21
CA PHE A 233 5.55 1.61 -14.92
C PHE A 233 5.12 2.95 -15.53
N ASN A 234 5.96 3.96 -15.40
CA ASN A 234 5.78 5.23 -16.07
C ASN A 234 6.11 5.08 -17.56
N LEU A 235 5.28 4.31 -18.27
CA LEU A 235 5.42 4.08 -19.70
C LEU A 235 4.78 5.26 -20.44
N GLN A 236 5.57 6.07 -21.12
CA GLN A 236 5.06 7.18 -21.94
C GLN A 236 4.16 6.73 -23.09
N ASN A 237 4.16 5.44 -23.42
CA ASN A 237 3.41 4.92 -24.55
C ASN A 237 2.45 3.82 -24.11
N SER A 238 1.15 4.13 -24.14
CA SER A 238 0.08 3.20 -23.76
C SER A 238 0.01 1.91 -24.59
N ASN A 239 0.78 1.81 -25.68
CA ASN A 239 0.80 0.65 -26.58
C ASN A 239 2.00 -0.29 -26.31
N VAL A 240 2.75 -0.07 -25.25
CA VAL A 240 3.91 -0.89 -24.89
C VAL A 240 3.65 -1.62 -23.58
N ALA A 241 3.81 -2.95 -23.59
CA ALA A 241 3.78 -3.77 -22.39
C ALA A 241 5.18 -3.87 -21.76
N PHE A 242 5.25 -4.32 -20.51
CA PHE A 242 6.52 -4.54 -19.80
C PHE A 242 7.37 -5.61 -20.50
N PHE A 243 6.74 -6.70 -20.90
CA PHE A 243 7.34 -7.76 -21.71
C PHE A 243 6.66 -7.90 -23.05
N LYS A 244 7.42 -8.41 -24.03
CA LYS A 244 6.92 -8.94 -25.29
C LYS A 244 7.36 -10.40 -25.41
N LEU A 245 6.47 -11.30 -25.80
CA LEU A 245 6.86 -12.68 -26.08
C LEU A 245 7.91 -12.74 -27.19
N TYR A 246 8.98 -13.45 -26.93
CA TYR A 246 10.03 -13.66 -27.92
C TYR A 246 9.56 -14.67 -28.97
N ASN A 247 9.60 -14.25 -30.24
CA ASN A 247 9.34 -15.12 -31.39
C ASN A 247 10.58 -15.10 -32.31
N PRO A 248 11.31 -16.20 -32.46
CA PRO A 248 12.52 -16.26 -33.31
C PRO A 248 12.24 -16.04 -34.80
N ASN A 249 10.99 -16.25 -35.23
CA ASN A 249 10.57 -16.12 -36.61
C ASN A 249 10.05 -14.70 -36.98
N GLU A 250 9.98 -13.79 -36.00
CA GLU A 250 9.53 -12.41 -36.23
C GLU A 250 10.71 -11.56 -36.75
N GLU A 251 10.59 -10.98 -37.94
CA GLU A 251 11.68 -10.21 -38.55
C GLU A 251 12.15 -9.02 -37.71
N LYS A 252 11.20 -8.31 -37.06
CA LYS A 252 11.47 -7.12 -36.24
C LYS A 252 10.67 -7.15 -34.94
N PRO A 253 10.91 -8.10 -34.02
CA PRO A 253 10.09 -8.34 -32.83
C PRO A 253 10.10 -7.17 -31.85
N HIS A 254 11.07 -6.30 -31.95
CA HIS A 254 11.34 -5.20 -31.01
C HIS A 254 10.90 -3.82 -31.54
N TYR A 255 10.33 -3.74 -32.74
CA TYR A 255 9.86 -2.48 -33.32
C TYR A 255 8.34 -2.33 -33.23
N LEU A 256 7.91 -1.13 -32.84
CA LEU A 256 6.53 -0.64 -32.97
C LEU A 256 6.57 0.72 -33.66
N SER A 257 5.78 0.89 -34.72
CA SER A 257 5.73 2.15 -35.47
C SER A 257 7.12 2.67 -35.93
N GLY A 258 8.02 1.73 -36.31
CA GLY A 258 9.37 2.07 -36.75
C GLY A 258 10.38 2.41 -35.68
N MET A 259 9.95 2.46 -34.39
CA MET A 259 10.82 2.72 -33.26
C MET A 259 11.10 1.45 -32.44
N GLN A 260 12.34 1.30 -31.97
CA GLN A 260 12.73 0.19 -31.13
C GLN A 260 12.20 0.43 -29.69
N ARG A 261 11.22 -0.37 -29.28
CA ARG A 261 10.56 -0.27 -27.96
C ARG A 261 11.05 -1.33 -26.97
N TYR A 262 11.69 -2.39 -27.44
CA TYR A 262 12.22 -3.48 -26.63
C TYR A 262 13.71 -3.67 -26.83
N TYR A 263 14.42 -4.29 -25.89
CA TYR A 263 15.78 -4.73 -26.08
C TYR A 263 15.87 -5.76 -27.20
N THR A 264 16.94 -5.70 -28.00
CA THR A 264 17.10 -6.64 -29.13
C THR A 264 17.32 -8.07 -28.62
N PRO A 265 16.82 -9.09 -29.32
CA PRO A 265 17.06 -10.51 -28.95
C PRO A 265 18.54 -10.86 -28.85
N LYS A 266 19.41 -10.22 -29.65
CA LYS A 266 20.88 -10.40 -29.55
C LYS A 266 21.45 -9.88 -28.23
N LYS A 267 20.79 -8.91 -27.58
CA LYS A 267 21.23 -8.31 -26.33
C LYS A 267 20.60 -9.00 -25.13
N VAL A 268 19.30 -9.25 -25.17
CA VAL A 268 18.53 -9.78 -24.03
C VAL A 268 17.31 -10.58 -24.50
N VAL A 269 17.30 -11.87 -24.15
CA VAL A 269 16.10 -12.68 -24.09
C VAL A 269 16.06 -13.23 -22.67
N LEU A 270 15.02 -12.92 -21.93
CA LEU A 270 14.81 -13.41 -20.56
C LEU A 270 13.92 -14.63 -20.55
N THR A 271 14.20 -15.59 -19.65
CA THR A 271 13.43 -16.82 -19.54
C THR A 271 12.86 -16.97 -18.13
N PHE A 272 11.55 -16.95 -18.00
CA PHE A 272 10.84 -17.15 -16.74
C PHE A 272 9.90 -18.36 -16.87
N GLY A 273 10.37 -19.53 -16.41
CA GLY A 273 9.66 -20.79 -16.59
C GLY A 273 9.42 -21.12 -18.07
N LYS A 274 8.17 -21.22 -18.49
CA LYS A 274 7.78 -21.49 -19.90
C LYS A 274 7.86 -20.28 -20.82
N TYR A 275 8.02 -19.06 -20.29
CA TYR A 275 7.96 -17.83 -21.05
C TYR A 275 9.38 -17.36 -21.43
N LYS A 276 9.57 -17.11 -22.72
CA LYS A 276 10.73 -16.37 -23.23
C LYS A 276 10.26 -14.98 -23.69
N VAL A 277 10.87 -13.94 -23.16
CA VAL A 277 10.38 -12.57 -23.31
C VAL A 277 11.50 -11.57 -23.61
N LEU A 278 11.12 -10.49 -24.26
CA LEU A 278 11.92 -9.29 -24.46
C LEU A 278 11.46 -8.21 -23.49
N LEU A 279 12.40 -7.55 -22.82
CA LEU A 279 12.12 -6.44 -21.91
C LEU A 279 11.93 -5.13 -22.70
N THR A 280 10.98 -4.28 -22.29
CA THR A 280 10.84 -2.94 -22.86
C THR A 280 12.03 -2.03 -22.54
N LYS A 281 12.23 -1.00 -23.36
CA LYS A 281 13.20 0.08 -23.15
C LYS A 281 12.55 1.39 -22.73
N GLU A 282 11.24 1.42 -22.60
CA GLU A 282 10.42 2.61 -22.33
C GLU A 282 10.41 2.94 -20.83
N TRP A 283 11.57 3.25 -20.27
CA TRP A 283 11.74 3.61 -18.85
C TRP A 283 11.97 5.11 -18.72
N TYR A 284 11.18 5.73 -17.88
CA TYR A 284 11.33 7.14 -17.52
C TYR A 284 11.14 7.27 -16.01
N ASP A 285 11.91 8.15 -15.39
CA ASP A 285 11.58 8.58 -14.05
C ASP A 285 10.33 9.50 -14.05
N LYS A 286 9.82 9.83 -12.87
CA LYS A 286 8.66 10.73 -12.76
C LYS A 286 8.89 12.15 -13.32
N TYR A 287 10.14 12.49 -13.71
CA TYR A 287 10.53 13.77 -14.30
C TYR A 287 10.83 13.66 -15.80
N GLY A 288 10.68 12.49 -16.41
CA GLY A 288 10.88 12.27 -17.84
C GLY A 288 12.32 12.04 -18.27
N HIS A 289 13.24 11.75 -17.35
CA HIS A 289 14.62 11.36 -17.68
C HIS A 289 14.70 9.85 -18.02
N ARG A 290 15.50 9.50 -19.04
CA ARG A 290 15.75 8.10 -19.46
C ARG A 290 16.77 7.43 -18.55
#